data_e388494ff799d064a7c4c92f0b14ae1e
#
_entry.id   e388494ff799d064a7c4c92f0b14ae1e
#
_cell.length_a   1.000
_cell.length_b   1.000
_cell.length_c   1.000
_cell.angle_alpha   90.00
_cell.angle_beta   90.00
_cell.angle_gamma   90.00
#
_symmetry.space_group_name_H-M   'P 1'
#
loop_
_entity.id
_entity.type
_entity.pdbx_description
1 polymer ?
#
loop_
_entity_poly.entity_id
_entity_poly.type
_entity_poly.pdbx_seq_one_letter_code
_entity_poly.pdbx_strand_id
1 'polypeptide(L)'
;MKPADAAAADRRTSHGHGGGNRLVGTIDHDRNGFDPHDILADWDTGEVSQLADGRRLREYQIVASDMEVEIAPGILFPAWVYNGRIPGPTLRATEGDLIRIRFSNAGSHPHTMHFHGIHPASMDGVPGAGQVGPGEDFTYEFSAEPFGCHLYHCHSLPLKRHIHKGLYGAFIVDPDSARHADQEAVARSRLLGTPENARWQEFVMVMNGFDTNFDDENEFYAVNSIAFAYFDKPIRIERSRPVRIYLVNVTEFDAINSFHLHANFFDYYDHGTTLTPTLKTVDTIIQCQGQRGIVEFSFADHEPGLYMFHAHQSEFAELGWMAQFEVV
;
A
#
# COMPACT_ATOMS: atom_id res chain seq x y z
N MET A 1 -3.54 3.45 57.85
CA MET A 1 -4.10 3.02 56.56
C MET A 1 -3.00 3.14 55.50
N LYS A 2 -2.47 2.03 55.02
CA LYS A 2 -1.49 1.99 53.93
C LYS A 2 -2.23 2.02 52.59
N PRO A 3 -1.73 2.71 51.55
CA PRO A 3 -2.26 2.56 50.21
C PRO A 3 -1.79 1.22 49.58
N ALA A 4 -2.70 0.65 48.80
CA ALA A 4 -2.47 -0.62 48.11
C ALA A 4 -1.48 -0.44 46.97
N ASP A 5 -0.52 -1.38 46.87
CA ASP A 5 0.44 -1.52 45.80
C ASP A 5 -0.29 -1.88 44.50
N ALA A 6 -0.17 -1.03 43.49
CA ALA A 6 -0.46 -1.38 42.13
C ALA A 6 0.75 -2.16 41.57
N ALA A 7 0.56 -3.43 41.31
CA ALA A 7 1.57 -4.27 40.67
C ALA A 7 1.81 -3.80 39.23
N ALA A 8 2.95 -3.18 39.00
CA ALA A 8 3.49 -2.96 37.67
C ALA A 8 3.87 -4.33 37.07
N ALA A 9 3.24 -4.72 35.97
CA ALA A 9 3.62 -5.89 35.22
C ALA A 9 5.01 -5.64 34.61
N ASP A 10 6.00 -6.35 35.11
CA ASP A 10 7.38 -6.37 34.63
C ASP A 10 7.41 -7.05 33.24
N ARG A 11 7.37 -6.24 32.18
CA ARG A 11 7.59 -6.73 30.80
C ARG A 11 9.08 -6.88 30.58
N ARG A 12 9.63 -8.02 30.95
CA ARG A 12 10.99 -8.40 30.56
C ARG A 12 10.97 -8.82 29.10
N THR A 13 11.47 -7.97 28.20
CA THR A 13 11.87 -8.37 26.86
C THR A 13 13.05 -9.33 26.97
N SER A 14 12.81 -10.61 26.75
CA SER A 14 13.90 -11.58 26.63
C SER A 14 14.47 -11.52 25.22
N HIS A 15 15.66 -11.01 25.05
CA HIS A 15 16.44 -11.20 23.83
C HIS A 15 16.86 -12.68 23.74
N GLY A 16 15.98 -13.48 23.12
CA GLY A 16 16.26 -14.88 22.81
C GLY A 16 16.47 -15.05 21.31
N HIS A 17 17.68 -15.38 20.90
CA HIS A 17 17.94 -15.83 19.54
C HIS A 17 17.14 -17.12 19.25
N GLY A 18 16.18 -17.05 18.31
CA GLY A 18 15.50 -18.24 17.79
C GLY A 18 14.00 -18.29 18.10
N GLY A 19 13.20 -17.74 17.24
CA GLY A 19 11.74 -17.74 17.26
C GLY A 19 11.21 -16.32 17.43
N GLY A 20 10.77 -15.70 16.35
CA GLY A 20 10.27 -14.32 16.37
C GLY A 20 9.21 -14.13 17.45
N ASN A 21 9.15 -12.94 18.02
CA ASN A 21 8.16 -12.51 19.03
C ASN A 21 6.74 -12.42 18.44
N ARG A 22 6.30 -13.51 17.74
CA ARG A 22 4.96 -13.55 17.17
C ARG A 22 3.94 -13.56 18.31
N LEU A 23 3.16 -12.49 18.38
CA LEU A 23 2.07 -12.39 19.34
C LEU A 23 1.00 -13.44 19.01
N VAL A 24 0.48 -14.10 20.05
CA VAL A 24 -0.58 -15.09 19.91
C VAL A 24 -1.92 -14.41 20.08
N GLY A 25 -2.82 -14.58 19.11
CA GLY A 25 -4.16 -14.00 19.14
C GLY A 25 -4.71 -13.82 17.73
N THR A 26 -5.90 -13.25 17.65
CA THR A 26 -6.58 -12.89 16.40
C THR A 26 -6.86 -11.40 16.40
N ILE A 27 -6.70 -10.78 15.26
CA ILE A 27 -7.05 -9.36 15.04
C ILE A 27 -8.57 -9.25 14.90
N ASP A 28 -9.15 -8.22 15.50
CA ASP A 28 -10.55 -7.85 15.32
C ASP A 28 -10.68 -6.92 14.09
N HIS A 29 -10.91 -7.51 12.92
CA HIS A 29 -11.09 -6.76 11.66
C HIS A 29 -12.37 -5.91 11.65
N ASP A 30 -13.42 -6.33 12.37
CA ASP A 30 -14.66 -5.54 12.50
C ASP A 30 -14.39 -4.25 13.29
N ARG A 31 -13.56 -4.33 14.34
CA ARG A 31 -13.09 -3.16 15.08
C ARG A 31 -12.24 -2.22 14.22
N ASN A 32 -11.35 -2.77 13.41
CA ASN A 32 -10.52 -2.00 12.48
C ASN A 32 -11.35 -1.36 11.36
N GLY A 33 -12.51 -1.93 11.03
CA GLY A 33 -13.33 -1.50 9.89
C GLY A 33 -12.76 -1.93 8.53
N PHE A 34 -11.71 -2.78 8.49
CA PHE A 34 -11.14 -3.36 7.27
C PHE A 34 -10.45 -4.70 7.53
N ASP A 35 -10.41 -5.55 6.51
CA ASP A 35 -9.58 -6.77 6.43
C ASP A 35 -8.45 -6.52 5.40
N PRO A 36 -7.17 -6.79 5.70
CA PRO A 36 -6.08 -6.63 4.76
C PRO A 36 -6.25 -7.49 3.49
N HIS A 37 -7.02 -8.59 3.52
CA HIS A 37 -7.33 -9.36 2.33
C HIS A 37 -8.25 -8.63 1.35
N ASP A 38 -9.19 -7.83 1.85
CA ASP A 38 -10.04 -7.00 0.99
C ASP A 38 -9.21 -5.90 0.34
N ILE A 39 -8.24 -5.32 1.05
CA ILE A 39 -7.34 -4.28 0.53
C ILE A 39 -6.57 -4.76 -0.71
N LEU A 40 -6.22 -6.05 -0.79
CA LEU A 40 -5.41 -6.61 -1.89
C LEU A 40 -5.96 -6.29 -3.29
N ALA A 41 -7.28 -6.20 -3.45
CA ALA A 41 -7.93 -6.02 -4.75
C ALA A 41 -9.13 -5.05 -4.72
N ASP A 42 -9.18 -4.18 -3.72
CA ASP A 42 -10.20 -3.15 -3.61
C ASP A 42 -9.75 -1.88 -4.38
N TRP A 43 -10.16 -1.83 -5.65
CA TRP A 43 -9.84 -0.73 -6.57
C TRP A 43 -10.93 0.35 -6.52
N ASP A 44 -10.61 1.53 -5.98
CA ASP A 44 -11.45 2.71 -6.12
C ASP A 44 -11.24 3.32 -7.52
N THR A 45 -12.22 3.17 -8.39
CA THR A 45 -12.18 3.71 -9.76
C THR A 45 -12.84 5.09 -9.88
N GLY A 46 -13.34 5.64 -8.77
CA GLY A 46 -14.04 6.91 -8.71
C GLY A 46 -15.37 6.92 -9.44
N GLU A 47 -16.09 8.03 -9.33
CA GLU A 47 -17.26 8.32 -10.15
C GLU A 47 -16.82 8.80 -11.52
N VAL A 48 -17.26 8.11 -12.58
CA VAL A 48 -16.79 8.37 -13.95
C VAL A 48 -17.84 9.19 -14.73
N SER A 49 -17.38 10.29 -15.31
CA SER A 49 -18.19 11.11 -16.24
C SER A 49 -17.36 11.53 -17.45
N GLN A 50 -18.02 12.08 -18.48
CA GLN A 50 -17.35 12.59 -19.67
C GLN A 50 -17.49 14.11 -19.75
N LEU A 51 -16.36 14.79 -19.95
CA LEU A 51 -16.32 16.23 -20.15
C LEU A 51 -16.72 16.61 -21.57
N ALA A 52 -17.07 17.88 -21.77
CA ALA A 52 -17.48 18.41 -23.09
C ALA A 52 -16.33 18.34 -24.14
N ASP A 53 -15.08 18.31 -23.72
CA ASP A 53 -13.89 18.16 -24.57
C ASP A 53 -13.55 16.68 -24.89
N GLY A 54 -14.38 15.73 -24.42
CA GLY A 54 -14.24 14.31 -24.66
C GLY A 54 -13.35 13.58 -23.67
N ARG A 55 -12.66 14.28 -22.75
CA ARG A 55 -11.89 13.62 -21.68
C ARG A 55 -12.81 12.95 -20.67
N ARG A 56 -12.36 11.86 -20.09
CA ARG A 56 -13.00 11.20 -18.96
C ARG A 56 -12.56 11.88 -17.66
N LEU A 57 -13.54 12.27 -16.83
CA LEU A 57 -13.33 12.75 -15.47
C LEU A 57 -13.58 11.60 -14.50
N ARG A 58 -12.67 11.42 -13.53
CA ARG A 58 -12.87 10.56 -12.36
C ARG A 58 -12.86 11.40 -11.10
N GLU A 59 -13.93 11.28 -10.34
CA GLU A 59 -14.08 12.00 -9.06
C GLU A 59 -13.99 11.02 -7.90
N TYR A 60 -13.12 11.36 -6.93
CA TYR A 60 -12.90 10.58 -5.70
C TYR A 60 -13.24 11.45 -4.49
N GLN A 61 -13.64 10.79 -3.41
CA GLN A 61 -13.86 11.45 -2.12
C GLN A 61 -12.94 10.82 -1.09
N ILE A 62 -12.05 11.62 -0.52
CA ILE A 62 -11.08 11.17 0.49
C ILE A 62 -11.24 12.00 1.75
N VAL A 63 -11.38 11.32 2.88
CA VAL A 63 -11.50 11.93 4.20
C VAL A 63 -10.32 11.49 5.05
N ALA A 64 -9.55 12.45 5.58
CA ALA A 64 -8.56 12.16 6.62
C ALA A 64 -9.24 12.16 7.99
N SER A 65 -8.89 11.21 8.85
CA SER A 65 -9.41 11.11 10.21
C SER A 65 -8.43 10.43 11.15
N ASP A 66 -8.69 10.55 12.48
CA ASP A 66 -7.93 9.85 13.51
C ASP A 66 -8.65 8.55 13.88
N MET A 67 -7.92 7.47 14.12
CA MET A 67 -8.47 6.22 14.66
C MET A 67 -7.40 5.38 15.36
N GLU A 68 -7.82 4.37 16.10
CA GLU A 68 -6.94 3.30 16.59
C GLU A 68 -7.07 2.08 15.69
N VAL A 69 -5.93 1.52 15.25
CA VAL A 69 -5.87 0.30 14.43
C VAL A 69 -5.14 -0.78 15.21
N GLU A 70 -5.71 -1.97 15.31
CA GLU A 70 -5.04 -3.15 15.84
C GLU A 70 -4.14 -3.73 14.75
N ILE A 71 -2.82 -3.50 14.89
CA ILE A 71 -1.79 -3.86 13.87
C ILE A 71 -1.18 -5.24 14.10
N ALA A 72 -1.28 -5.74 15.33
CA ALA A 72 -0.89 -7.08 15.76
C ALA A 72 -1.77 -7.46 16.95
N PRO A 73 -1.94 -8.75 17.31
CA PRO A 73 -2.84 -9.16 18.39
C PRO A 73 -2.63 -8.38 19.69
N GLY A 74 -3.64 -7.58 20.07
CA GLY A 74 -3.61 -6.73 21.27
C GLY A 74 -2.76 -5.46 21.17
N ILE A 75 -2.16 -5.16 20.04
CA ILE A 75 -1.37 -3.94 19.82
C ILE A 75 -2.21 -2.93 19.04
N LEU A 76 -2.61 -1.87 19.74
CA LEU A 76 -3.36 -0.75 19.18
C LEU A 76 -2.41 0.38 18.81
N PHE A 77 -2.51 0.82 17.55
CA PHE A 77 -1.72 1.91 17.02
C PHE A 77 -2.60 3.15 16.80
N PRO A 78 -2.24 4.32 17.37
CA PRO A 78 -2.99 5.55 17.17
C PRO A 78 -2.69 6.13 15.79
N ALA A 79 -3.51 5.78 14.82
CA ALA A 79 -3.35 6.07 13.40
C ALA A 79 -3.98 7.39 12.96
N TRP A 80 -3.48 7.94 11.85
CA TRP A 80 -4.16 8.88 10.98
C TRP A 80 -4.41 8.18 9.65
N VAL A 81 -5.62 8.27 9.13
CA VAL A 81 -6.05 7.40 8.04
C VAL A 81 -6.75 8.18 6.94
N TYR A 82 -6.71 7.65 5.71
CA TYR A 82 -7.60 8.06 4.62
C TYR A 82 -8.75 7.06 4.50
N ASN A 83 -9.99 7.56 4.53
CA ASN A 83 -11.22 6.75 4.43
C ASN A 83 -11.24 5.56 5.42
N GLY A 84 -10.77 5.78 6.67
CA GLY A 84 -10.92 4.83 7.77
C GLY A 84 -10.04 3.58 7.69
N ARG A 85 -8.96 3.57 6.92
CA ARG A 85 -8.06 2.41 6.80
C ARG A 85 -6.60 2.79 6.52
N ILE A 86 -5.69 1.86 6.76
CA ILE A 86 -4.27 1.88 6.36
C ILE A 86 -3.99 0.63 5.49
N PRO A 87 -3.38 0.77 4.31
CA PRO A 87 -3.26 1.99 3.54
C PRO A 87 -4.63 2.57 3.18
N GLY A 88 -4.69 3.84 2.84
CA GLY A 88 -5.87 4.47 2.26
C GLY A 88 -6.34 3.78 0.98
N PRO A 89 -7.47 4.19 0.37
CA PRO A 89 -8.00 3.57 -0.84
C PRO A 89 -6.96 3.46 -1.95
N THR A 90 -6.92 2.32 -2.63
CA THR A 90 -6.14 2.19 -3.87
C THR A 90 -6.91 2.84 -5.00
N LEU A 91 -6.53 4.07 -5.34
CA LEU A 91 -7.14 4.78 -6.46
C LEU A 91 -6.70 4.16 -7.77
N ARG A 92 -7.61 4.03 -8.75
CA ARG A 92 -7.29 3.48 -10.06
C ARG A 92 -7.94 4.29 -11.19
N ALA A 93 -7.13 4.71 -12.16
CA ALA A 93 -7.53 5.51 -13.30
C ALA A 93 -6.89 4.99 -14.60
N THR A 94 -7.24 5.56 -15.73
CA THR A 94 -6.58 5.29 -17.02
C THR A 94 -5.77 6.51 -17.43
N GLU A 95 -4.66 6.30 -18.08
CA GLU A 95 -3.79 7.34 -18.64
C GLU A 95 -4.61 8.35 -19.47
N GLY A 96 -4.45 9.64 -19.16
CA GLY A 96 -5.18 10.73 -19.79
C GLY A 96 -6.52 11.10 -19.13
N ASP A 97 -7.00 10.33 -18.15
CA ASP A 97 -8.19 10.75 -17.39
C ASP A 97 -7.89 12.05 -16.62
N LEU A 98 -8.87 12.93 -16.50
CA LEU A 98 -8.82 14.03 -15.55
C LEU A 98 -9.22 13.49 -14.18
N ILE A 99 -8.37 13.69 -13.19
CA ILE A 99 -8.59 13.28 -11.81
C ILE A 99 -9.07 14.49 -11.01
N ARG A 100 -10.15 14.30 -10.25
CA ARG A 100 -10.61 15.26 -9.25
C ARG A 100 -10.82 14.56 -7.93
N ILE A 101 -10.11 15.03 -6.89
CA ILE A 101 -10.21 14.46 -5.55
C ILE A 101 -10.74 15.54 -4.60
N ARG A 102 -11.93 15.30 -4.06
CA ARG A 102 -12.50 16.10 -2.99
C ARG A 102 -11.94 15.58 -1.69
N PHE A 103 -11.01 16.33 -1.12
CA PHE A 103 -10.33 15.99 0.10
C PHE A 103 -10.92 16.78 1.28
N SER A 104 -11.34 16.08 2.34
CA SER A 104 -11.88 16.66 3.57
C SER A 104 -11.05 16.21 4.76
N ASN A 105 -10.77 17.13 5.67
CA ASN A 105 -10.03 16.82 6.89
C ASN A 105 -10.98 16.79 8.12
N ALA A 106 -11.32 15.58 8.55
CA ALA A 106 -12.07 15.31 9.79
C ALA A 106 -11.15 14.96 10.97
N GLY A 107 -9.83 15.00 10.78
CA GLY A 107 -8.83 14.70 11.81
C GLY A 107 -8.52 15.88 12.72
N SER A 108 -7.63 15.68 13.70
CA SER A 108 -7.23 16.65 14.70
C SER A 108 -6.04 17.54 14.30
N HIS A 109 -5.39 17.25 13.17
CA HIS A 109 -4.20 17.94 12.68
C HIS A 109 -4.39 18.41 11.23
N PRO A 110 -3.57 19.37 10.74
CA PRO A 110 -3.55 19.70 9.31
C PRO A 110 -3.10 18.52 8.47
N HIS A 111 -3.78 18.26 7.34
CA HIS A 111 -3.47 17.16 6.44
C HIS A 111 -3.46 17.60 4.98
N THR A 112 -2.85 16.78 4.11
CA THR A 112 -2.75 17.00 2.67
C THR A 112 -2.88 15.68 1.93
N MET A 113 -2.91 15.74 0.59
CA MET A 113 -2.59 14.61 -0.29
C MET A 113 -1.54 15.07 -1.31
N HIS A 114 -0.34 14.50 -1.25
CA HIS A 114 0.73 14.71 -2.22
C HIS A 114 0.81 13.49 -3.14
N PHE A 115 0.68 13.70 -4.45
CA PHE A 115 0.70 12.63 -5.46
C PHE A 115 2.05 12.64 -6.17
N HIS A 116 2.83 11.57 -6.05
CA HIS A 116 4.18 11.53 -6.59
C HIS A 116 4.23 11.69 -8.11
N GLY A 117 4.74 12.84 -8.58
CA GLY A 117 5.15 13.07 -9.97
C GLY A 117 4.05 13.36 -10.99
N ILE A 118 2.77 13.48 -10.59
CA ILE A 118 1.65 13.56 -11.54
C ILE A 118 0.74 14.78 -11.35
N HIS A 119 1.20 15.82 -10.66
CA HIS A 119 0.40 17.01 -10.36
C HIS A 119 1.13 18.32 -10.74
N PRO A 120 0.40 19.42 -11.02
CA PRO A 120 0.99 20.74 -11.14
C PRO A 120 1.33 21.31 -9.75
N ALA A 121 2.22 22.31 -9.69
CA ALA A 121 2.70 22.90 -8.43
C ALA A 121 1.59 23.41 -7.51
N SER A 122 0.45 23.86 -8.06
CA SER A 122 -0.72 24.30 -7.28
C SER A 122 -1.45 23.16 -6.56
N MET A 123 -1.16 21.91 -6.91
CA MET A 123 -1.79 20.69 -6.38
C MET A 123 -0.76 19.78 -5.66
N ASP A 124 0.34 20.39 -5.18
CA ASP A 124 1.48 19.68 -4.61
C ASP A 124 1.17 18.98 -3.27
N GLY A 125 0.08 19.37 -2.59
CA GLY A 125 -0.26 18.80 -1.30
C GLY A 125 0.68 19.25 -0.16
N VAL A 126 1.16 20.49 -0.23
CA VAL A 126 2.05 21.10 0.77
C VAL A 126 1.40 22.36 1.39
N PRO A 127 1.96 22.95 2.45
CA PRO A 127 1.49 24.23 2.96
C PRO A 127 1.38 25.29 1.87
N GLY A 128 0.19 25.86 1.68
CA GLY A 128 -0.11 26.84 0.63
C GLY A 128 -0.52 26.25 -0.73
N ALA A 129 -0.46 24.94 -0.90
CA ALA A 129 -0.89 24.24 -2.12
C ALA A 129 -1.58 22.91 -1.78
N GLY A 130 -2.72 22.98 -1.08
CA GLY A 130 -3.58 21.83 -0.76
C GLY A 130 -3.59 21.38 0.70
N GLN A 131 -2.80 22.00 1.60
CA GLN A 131 -2.93 21.71 3.02
C GLN A 131 -4.21 22.33 3.60
N VAL A 132 -4.96 21.54 4.36
CA VAL A 132 -6.19 21.94 5.04
C VAL A 132 -6.13 21.63 6.53
N GLY A 133 -6.67 22.55 7.34
CA GLY A 133 -6.86 22.36 8.78
C GLY A 133 -8.06 21.46 9.09
N PRO A 134 -8.25 21.10 10.38
CA PRO A 134 -9.43 20.37 10.84
C PRO A 134 -10.74 21.05 10.42
N GLY A 135 -11.63 20.29 9.77
CA GLY A 135 -12.93 20.76 9.27
C GLY A 135 -12.88 21.51 7.95
N GLU A 136 -11.72 21.61 7.30
CA GLU A 136 -11.55 22.26 5.99
C GLU A 136 -11.49 21.22 4.86
N ASP A 137 -11.68 21.73 3.63
CA ASP A 137 -11.70 20.94 2.40
C ASP A 137 -10.75 21.53 1.35
N PHE A 138 -10.26 20.67 0.44
CA PHE A 138 -9.54 21.07 -0.75
C PHE A 138 -9.89 20.14 -1.92
N THR A 139 -9.86 20.67 -3.14
CA THR A 139 -10.06 19.87 -4.35
C THR A 139 -8.77 19.83 -5.16
N TYR A 140 -8.18 18.65 -5.25
CA TYR A 140 -7.06 18.37 -6.15
C TYR A 140 -7.60 18.08 -7.55
N GLU A 141 -6.94 18.64 -8.59
CA GLU A 141 -7.29 18.36 -9.98
C GLU A 141 -6.02 18.30 -10.84
N PHE A 142 -5.83 17.17 -11.52
CA PHE A 142 -4.66 16.93 -12.39
C PHE A 142 -4.96 15.81 -13.40
N SER A 143 -4.13 15.67 -14.45
CA SER A 143 -4.23 14.56 -15.39
C SER A 143 -3.51 13.33 -14.86
N ALA A 144 -4.10 12.15 -15.07
CA ALA A 144 -3.48 10.86 -14.76
C ALA A 144 -2.40 10.54 -15.80
N GLU A 145 -1.20 11.11 -15.65
CA GLU A 145 -0.06 10.91 -16.56
C GLU A 145 1.26 11.05 -15.80
N PRO A 146 2.24 10.17 -16.10
CA PRO A 146 2.18 8.97 -16.95
C PRO A 146 1.42 7.81 -16.29
N PHE A 147 1.14 6.73 -17.07
CA PHE A 147 0.70 5.46 -16.48
C PHE A 147 1.76 4.88 -15.56
N GLY A 148 1.33 4.06 -14.58
CA GLY A 148 2.24 3.40 -13.64
C GLY A 148 1.62 3.07 -12.29
N CYS A 149 2.48 2.60 -11.40
CA CYS A 149 2.19 2.45 -9.98
C CYS A 149 2.64 3.72 -9.27
N HIS A 150 1.71 4.57 -8.86
CA HIS A 150 2.00 5.80 -8.14
C HIS A 150 1.66 5.68 -6.66
N LEU A 151 2.13 6.65 -5.88
CA LEU A 151 1.94 6.78 -4.45
C LEU A 151 1.32 8.14 -4.15
N TYR A 152 0.42 8.19 -3.19
CA TYR A 152 0.01 9.42 -2.52
C TYR A 152 0.20 9.31 -1.02
N HIS A 153 0.54 10.43 -0.38
CA HIS A 153 0.69 10.51 1.07
C HIS A 153 0.48 11.94 1.58
N CYS A 154 0.30 12.08 2.88
CA CYS A 154 0.27 13.40 3.51
C CYS A 154 1.68 14.00 3.52
N HIS A 155 1.78 15.29 3.17
CA HIS A 155 3.04 16.06 3.17
C HIS A 155 3.03 17.23 4.17
N SER A 156 2.13 17.21 5.16
CA SER A 156 2.15 18.14 6.29
C SER A 156 3.34 17.87 7.20
N LEU A 157 3.79 18.92 7.90
CA LEU A 157 4.90 18.79 8.85
C LEU A 157 4.41 18.42 10.27
N PRO A 158 5.16 17.61 11.00
CA PRO A 158 6.41 16.90 10.65
C PRO A 158 6.15 15.71 9.74
N LEU A 159 6.74 15.71 8.54
CA LEU A 159 6.44 14.78 7.44
C LEU A 159 6.51 13.31 7.87
N LYS A 160 7.61 12.89 8.51
CA LYS A 160 7.81 11.50 8.95
C LYS A 160 6.65 10.99 9.82
N ARG A 161 6.09 11.83 10.68
CA ARG A 161 4.98 11.44 11.56
C ARG A 161 3.69 11.22 10.78
N HIS A 162 3.41 12.04 9.77
CA HIS A 162 2.18 11.89 8.96
C HIS A 162 2.20 10.62 8.12
N ILE A 163 3.34 10.27 7.54
CA ILE A 163 3.50 9.01 6.80
C ILE A 163 3.45 7.84 7.77
N HIS A 164 4.30 7.84 8.81
CA HIS A 164 4.36 6.76 9.80
C HIS A 164 2.99 6.43 10.41
N LYS A 165 2.15 7.44 10.65
CA LYS A 165 0.82 7.26 11.23
C LYS A 165 -0.23 6.67 10.28
N GLY A 166 0.08 6.50 8.97
CA GLY A 166 -0.79 5.76 8.06
C GLY A 166 -1.41 6.57 6.91
N LEU A 167 -1.07 7.86 6.78
CA LEU A 167 -1.61 8.72 5.72
C LEU A 167 -0.92 8.50 4.38
N TYR A 168 -1.16 7.37 3.76
CA TYR A 168 -0.65 7.00 2.43
C TYR A 168 -1.55 5.98 1.73
N GLY A 169 -1.38 5.85 0.42
CA GLY A 169 -2.03 4.83 -0.40
C GLY A 169 -1.43 4.76 -1.80
N ALA A 170 -1.82 3.73 -2.55
CA ALA A 170 -1.41 3.56 -3.93
C ALA A 170 -2.39 4.26 -4.89
N PHE A 171 -1.86 4.77 -6.00
CA PHE A 171 -2.64 5.27 -7.12
C PHE A 171 -2.16 4.63 -8.40
N ILE A 172 -2.96 3.75 -8.97
CA ILE A 172 -2.63 3.00 -10.18
C ILE A 172 -3.21 3.74 -11.38
N VAL A 173 -2.35 4.08 -12.33
CA VAL A 173 -2.75 4.62 -13.64
C VAL A 173 -2.50 3.54 -14.68
N ASP A 174 -3.57 2.96 -15.20
CA ASP A 174 -3.49 1.97 -16.26
C ASP A 174 -3.10 2.64 -17.59
N PRO A 175 -2.26 2.02 -18.43
CA PRO A 175 -1.92 2.58 -19.74
C PRO A 175 -3.13 2.64 -20.67
N ASP A 176 -3.29 3.73 -21.41
CA ASP A 176 -4.23 3.77 -22.50
C ASP A 176 -3.67 3.00 -23.70
N SER A 177 -4.25 1.84 -24.00
CA SER A 177 -3.75 0.97 -25.08
C SER A 177 -3.71 1.64 -26.46
N ALA A 178 -4.56 2.66 -26.70
CA ALA A 178 -4.53 3.43 -27.94
C ALA A 178 -3.28 4.29 -28.10
N ARG A 179 -2.63 4.67 -26.98
CA ARG A 179 -1.38 5.44 -26.95
C ARG A 179 -0.14 4.55 -27.06
N HIS A 180 -0.29 3.22 -26.91
CA HIS A 180 0.78 2.24 -26.86
C HIS A 180 0.60 1.13 -27.91
N ALA A 181 0.31 1.51 -29.16
CA ALA A 181 -0.05 0.58 -30.23
C ALA A 181 1.06 -0.45 -30.55
N ASP A 182 2.33 -0.12 -30.33
CA ASP A 182 3.48 -1.03 -30.50
C ASP A 182 3.57 -2.11 -29.41
N GLN A 183 2.91 -1.88 -28.26
CA GLN A 183 2.84 -2.79 -27.12
C GLN A 183 1.39 -2.99 -26.65
N GLU A 184 0.41 -2.88 -27.55
CA GLU A 184 -1.02 -2.89 -27.25
C GLU A 184 -1.44 -4.06 -26.35
N ALA A 185 -0.98 -5.27 -26.63
CA ALA A 185 -1.36 -6.45 -25.84
C ALA A 185 -0.91 -6.36 -24.37
N VAL A 186 0.28 -5.80 -24.13
CA VAL A 186 0.81 -5.59 -22.77
C VAL A 186 0.03 -4.45 -22.10
N ALA A 187 -0.21 -3.35 -22.79
CA ALA A 187 -1.00 -2.24 -22.27
C ALA A 187 -2.41 -2.71 -21.87
N ARG A 188 -3.09 -3.47 -22.75
CA ARG A 188 -4.41 -4.05 -22.45
C ARG A 188 -4.38 -5.02 -21.27
N SER A 189 -3.28 -5.74 -21.06
CA SER A 189 -3.15 -6.63 -19.91
C SER A 189 -3.10 -5.89 -18.56
N ARG A 190 -2.75 -4.60 -18.56
CA ARG A 190 -2.76 -3.73 -17.37
C ARG A 190 -4.02 -2.88 -17.25
N LEU A 191 -4.74 -2.65 -18.36
CA LEU A 191 -5.93 -1.81 -18.38
C LEU A 191 -7.13 -2.56 -17.78
N LEU A 192 -7.61 -2.08 -16.64
CA LEU A 192 -8.73 -2.67 -15.91
C LEU A 192 -9.97 -2.83 -16.81
N GLY A 193 -10.62 -3.99 -16.72
CA GLY A 193 -11.86 -4.30 -17.43
C GLY A 193 -11.65 -4.84 -18.85
N THR A 194 -10.41 -5.02 -19.32
CA THR A 194 -10.14 -5.71 -20.58
C THR A 194 -10.09 -7.24 -20.38
N PRO A 195 -10.39 -8.04 -21.43
CA PRO A 195 -10.24 -9.50 -21.35
C PRO A 195 -8.81 -9.93 -21.05
N GLU A 196 -7.81 -9.18 -21.51
CA GLU A 196 -6.38 -9.45 -21.25
C GLU A 196 -6.04 -9.22 -19.78
N ASN A 197 -6.57 -8.15 -19.16
CA ASN A 197 -6.40 -7.88 -17.72
C ASN A 197 -7.11 -8.94 -16.86
N ALA A 198 -8.32 -9.35 -17.24
CA ALA A 198 -9.09 -10.36 -16.50
C ALA A 198 -8.38 -11.71 -16.36
N ARG A 199 -7.32 -11.97 -17.12
CA ARG A 199 -6.47 -13.17 -17.00
C ARG A 199 -5.49 -13.10 -15.83
N TRP A 200 -5.21 -11.90 -15.32
CA TRP A 200 -4.28 -11.66 -14.21
C TRP A 200 -4.98 -11.73 -12.86
N GLN A 201 -4.24 -12.12 -11.86
CA GLN A 201 -4.58 -11.94 -10.47
C GLN A 201 -3.80 -10.74 -9.98
N GLU A 202 -4.49 -9.63 -9.75
CA GLU A 202 -3.86 -8.37 -9.38
C GLU A 202 -4.01 -8.10 -7.90
N PHE A 203 -2.90 -7.67 -7.26
CA PHE A 203 -2.86 -7.32 -5.85
C PHE A 203 -2.13 -5.99 -5.64
N VAL A 204 -2.57 -5.20 -4.66
CA VAL A 204 -1.81 -4.07 -4.14
C VAL A 204 -1.19 -4.46 -2.81
N MET A 205 0.10 -4.17 -2.66
CA MET A 205 0.86 -4.42 -1.44
C MET A 205 1.64 -3.16 -1.06
N VAL A 206 1.31 -2.59 0.09
CA VAL A 206 2.00 -1.43 0.65
C VAL A 206 2.80 -1.88 1.85
N MET A 207 4.13 -1.83 1.73
CA MET A 207 5.07 -2.16 2.80
C MET A 207 5.20 -0.96 3.74
N ASN A 208 5.03 -1.19 5.03
CA ASN A 208 5.13 -0.17 6.06
C ASN A 208 5.72 -0.72 7.36
N GLY A 209 6.12 0.18 8.27
CA GLY A 209 6.57 -0.12 9.62
C GLY A 209 5.74 0.63 10.66
N PHE A 210 5.75 0.17 11.89
CA PHE A 210 5.09 0.77 13.03
C PHE A 210 6.05 0.89 14.21
N ASP A 211 6.39 2.12 14.54
CA ASP A 211 7.01 2.53 15.79
C ASP A 211 5.89 2.76 16.82
N THR A 212 5.66 1.80 17.70
CA THR A 212 4.55 1.79 18.65
C THR A 212 4.87 2.51 19.96
N ASN A 213 6.14 2.77 20.21
CA ASN A 213 6.63 3.48 21.40
C ASN A 213 7.10 4.91 21.10
N PHE A 214 7.16 5.30 19.81
CA PHE A 214 7.52 6.62 19.31
C PHE A 214 8.97 7.04 19.61
N ASP A 215 9.92 6.11 19.48
CA ASP A 215 11.36 6.34 19.64
C ASP A 215 12.13 6.43 18.30
N ASP A 216 11.42 6.42 17.18
CA ASP A 216 11.94 6.45 15.81
C ASP A 216 12.55 5.10 15.36
N GLU A 217 12.17 3.97 15.99
CA GLU A 217 12.48 2.60 15.58
C GLU A 217 11.18 1.78 15.44
N ASN A 218 11.11 0.88 14.46
CA ASN A 218 9.90 0.09 14.21
C ASN A 218 9.88 -1.20 15.01
N GLU A 219 8.83 -1.46 15.81
CA GLU A 219 8.61 -2.75 16.48
C GLU A 219 7.87 -3.75 15.58
N PHE A 220 7.15 -3.29 14.55
CA PHE A 220 6.43 -4.14 13.62
C PHE A 220 6.63 -3.68 12.19
N TYR A 221 6.68 -4.66 11.28
CA TYR A 221 6.64 -4.44 9.84
C TYR A 221 5.46 -5.17 9.26
N ALA A 222 4.85 -4.61 8.23
CA ALA A 222 3.64 -5.19 7.66
C ALA A 222 3.53 -4.92 6.16
N VAL A 223 2.66 -5.70 5.52
CA VAL A 223 2.05 -5.36 4.23
C VAL A 223 0.58 -5.10 4.49
N ASN A 224 0.08 -3.95 4.01
CA ASN A 224 -1.30 -3.55 4.20
C ASN A 224 -1.71 -3.56 5.69
N SER A 225 -0.83 -3.03 6.55
CA SER A 225 -1.05 -2.65 7.96
C SER A 225 -1.00 -3.73 9.03
N ILE A 226 -1.30 -4.97 8.72
CA ILE A 226 -1.39 -6.01 9.76
C ILE A 226 -0.17 -6.92 9.68
N ALA A 227 0.58 -6.98 10.77
CA ALA A 227 1.74 -7.85 10.88
C ALA A 227 1.33 -9.33 10.74
N PHE A 228 2.03 -10.09 9.91
CA PHE A 228 1.79 -11.50 9.59
C PHE A 228 0.43 -11.84 8.95
N ALA A 229 -0.39 -10.87 8.55
CA ALA A 229 -1.75 -11.13 8.04
C ALA A 229 -1.79 -12.20 6.95
N TYR A 230 -0.89 -12.08 5.97
CA TYR A 230 -0.82 -13.02 4.84
C TYR A 230 0.03 -14.27 5.11
N PHE A 231 0.66 -14.38 6.28
CA PHE A 231 1.27 -15.59 6.76
C PHE A 231 0.25 -16.44 7.53
N ASP A 232 -0.57 -15.80 8.36
CA ASP A 232 -1.60 -16.46 9.16
C ASP A 232 -2.78 -16.93 8.32
N LYS A 233 -3.14 -16.14 7.29
CA LYS A 233 -4.14 -16.48 6.28
C LYS A 233 -3.51 -16.26 4.90
N PRO A 234 -2.94 -17.30 4.25
CA PRO A 234 -2.26 -17.17 2.97
C PRO A 234 -3.14 -16.58 1.87
N ILE A 235 -2.52 -15.84 0.94
CA ILE A 235 -3.21 -15.33 -0.24
C ILE A 235 -3.40 -16.47 -1.22
N ARG A 236 -4.65 -16.84 -1.48
CA ARG A 236 -4.99 -17.89 -2.44
C ARG A 236 -4.84 -17.39 -3.87
N ILE A 237 -4.07 -18.12 -4.68
CA ILE A 237 -3.87 -17.84 -6.11
C ILE A 237 -4.09 -19.10 -6.95
N GLU A 238 -4.68 -18.89 -8.13
CA GLU A 238 -4.87 -19.94 -9.13
C GLU A 238 -3.59 -20.12 -9.94
N ARG A 239 -3.04 -21.33 -9.96
CA ARG A 239 -1.80 -21.67 -10.68
C ARG A 239 -1.86 -21.33 -12.18
N SER A 240 -3.02 -21.48 -12.79
CA SER A 240 -3.24 -21.25 -14.23
C SER A 240 -3.22 -19.78 -14.65
N ARG A 241 -3.23 -18.84 -13.70
CA ARG A 241 -3.31 -17.41 -13.95
C ARG A 241 -2.05 -16.71 -13.46
N PRO A 242 -1.46 -15.79 -14.26
CA PRO A 242 -0.32 -15.01 -13.81
C PRO A 242 -0.73 -14.04 -12.69
N VAL A 243 0.25 -13.64 -11.88
CA VAL A 243 0.10 -12.72 -10.76
C VAL A 243 0.80 -11.40 -11.07
N ARG A 244 0.13 -10.30 -10.72
CA ARG A 244 0.68 -8.94 -10.77
C ARG A 244 0.51 -8.28 -9.41
N ILE A 245 1.60 -7.79 -8.84
CA ILE A 245 1.61 -7.06 -7.57
C ILE A 245 2.03 -5.61 -7.84
N TYR A 246 1.19 -4.67 -7.47
CA TYR A 246 1.54 -3.26 -7.34
C TYR A 246 2.15 -3.06 -5.96
N LEU A 247 3.48 -2.97 -5.91
CA LEU A 247 4.26 -2.94 -4.68
C LEU A 247 4.72 -1.51 -4.39
N VAL A 248 4.43 -1.03 -3.18
CA VAL A 248 4.78 0.33 -2.73
C VAL A 248 5.52 0.24 -1.41
N ASN A 249 6.63 0.98 -1.23
CA ASN A 249 7.32 1.09 0.05
C ASN A 249 7.12 2.46 0.67
N VAL A 250 6.54 2.49 1.86
CA VAL A 250 6.34 3.69 2.71
C VAL A 250 6.90 3.49 4.12
N THR A 251 7.79 2.53 4.30
CA THR A 251 8.41 2.25 5.60
C THR A 251 9.19 3.48 6.06
N GLU A 252 8.79 4.11 7.17
CA GLU A 252 9.53 5.16 7.84
C GLU A 252 10.59 4.55 8.76
N PHE A 253 11.58 5.33 9.15
CA PHE A 253 12.72 5.01 10.04
C PHE A 253 13.73 4.02 9.44
N ASP A 254 13.41 3.35 8.34
CA ASP A 254 14.30 2.44 7.62
C ASP A 254 14.58 2.95 6.20
N ALA A 255 15.84 2.98 5.81
CA ALA A 255 16.27 3.52 4.52
C ALA A 255 15.78 2.70 3.32
N ILE A 256 15.59 1.40 3.52
CA ILE A 256 15.22 0.43 2.47
C ILE A 256 14.31 -0.65 3.03
N ASN A 257 13.46 -1.19 2.15
CA ASN A 257 12.73 -2.43 2.36
C ASN A 257 12.94 -3.34 1.15
N SER A 258 12.55 -4.59 1.20
CA SER A 258 12.73 -5.53 0.10
C SER A 258 11.52 -6.44 -0.08
N PHE A 259 11.46 -7.08 -1.22
CA PHE A 259 10.51 -8.14 -1.55
C PHE A 259 11.31 -9.31 -2.13
N HIS A 260 11.19 -10.48 -1.51
CA HIS A 260 11.76 -11.74 -1.95
C HIS A 260 10.66 -12.81 -2.12
N LEU A 261 10.70 -13.54 -3.23
CA LEU A 261 9.77 -14.63 -3.53
C LEU A 261 10.50 -15.97 -3.52
N HIS A 262 10.02 -16.92 -2.72
CA HIS A 262 10.57 -18.28 -2.67
C HIS A 262 10.18 -19.11 -3.89
N ALA A 263 11.13 -19.95 -4.31
CA ALA A 263 10.98 -20.97 -5.34
C ALA A 263 10.55 -20.47 -6.72
N ASN A 264 10.49 -19.17 -6.95
CA ASN A 264 10.09 -18.57 -8.21
C ASN A 264 10.89 -17.29 -8.49
N PHE A 265 10.85 -16.85 -9.74
CA PHE A 265 11.40 -15.59 -10.20
C PHE A 265 10.29 -14.71 -10.74
N PHE A 266 10.53 -13.40 -10.78
CA PHE A 266 9.58 -12.42 -11.29
C PHE A 266 10.28 -11.41 -12.23
N ASP A 267 9.49 -10.77 -13.06
CA ASP A 267 9.86 -9.55 -13.77
C ASP A 267 9.43 -8.33 -12.95
N TYR A 268 10.29 -7.32 -12.86
CA TYR A 268 10.04 -6.10 -12.12
C TYR A 268 10.05 -4.88 -13.03
N TYR A 269 9.06 -4.01 -12.86
CA TYR A 269 8.90 -2.74 -13.56
C TYR A 269 9.02 -1.61 -12.55
N ASP A 270 10.17 -0.94 -12.52
CA ASP A 270 10.40 0.19 -11.61
C ASP A 270 9.42 1.33 -11.88
N HIS A 271 8.73 1.81 -10.84
CA HIS A 271 7.59 2.73 -10.90
C HIS A 271 6.39 2.24 -11.76
N GLY A 272 6.51 1.15 -12.49
CA GLY A 272 5.46 0.64 -13.39
C GLY A 272 5.21 1.51 -14.62
N THR A 273 6.03 2.52 -14.88
CA THR A 273 5.87 3.52 -15.97
C THR A 273 6.38 3.03 -17.32
N THR A 274 6.75 1.78 -17.43
CA THR A 274 7.14 1.12 -18.68
C THR A 274 6.34 -0.15 -18.91
N LEU A 275 6.17 -0.54 -20.18
CA LEU A 275 5.56 -1.80 -20.60
C LEU A 275 6.61 -2.90 -20.83
N THR A 276 7.88 -2.60 -20.58
CA THR A 276 8.99 -3.55 -20.61
C THR A 276 9.62 -3.61 -19.22
N PRO A 277 9.86 -4.80 -18.66
CA PRO A 277 10.45 -4.92 -17.33
C PRO A 277 11.83 -4.26 -17.26
N THR A 278 12.09 -3.58 -16.16
CA THR A 278 13.40 -2.99 -15.84
C THR A 278 14.38 -4.04 -15.34
N LEU A 279 13.89 -5.06 -14.62
CA LEU A 279 14.62 -6.26 -14.23
C LEU A 279 13.86 -7.50 -14.67
N LYS A 280 14.57 -8.52 -15.09
CA LYS A 280 13.97 -9.80 -15.52
C LYS A 280 14.56 -10.95 -14.73
N THR A 281 13.69 -11.89 -14.39
CA THR A 281 14.08 -13.17 -13.78
C THR A 281 14.92 -12.93 -12.52
N VAL A 282 14.40 -12.11 -11.62
CA VAL A 282 14.96 -11.84 -10.29
C VAL A 282 14.04 -12.42 -9.22
N ASP A 283 14.58 -12.77 -8.06
CA ASP A 283 13.82 -13.28 -6.92
C ASP A 283 13.77 -12.30 -5.75
N THR A 284 14.55 -11.23 -5.83
CA THR A 284 14.65 -10.22 -4.78
C THR A 284 14.86 -8.83 -5.38
N ILE A 285 14.10 -7.85 -4.88
CA ILE A 285 14.30 -6.43 -5.19
C ILE A 285 14.37 -5.61 -3.90
N ILE A 286 15.01 -4.44 -4.03
CA ILE A 286 15.08 -3.42 -2.97
C ILE A 286 14.30 -2.20 -3.43
N GLN A 287 13.56 -1.60 -2.49
CA GLN A 287 12.91 -0.31 -2.66
C GLN A 287 13.33 0.63 -1.52
N CYS A 288 13.78 1.84 -1.83
CA CYS A 288 13.87 2.90 -0.83
C CYS A 288 12.46 3.40 -0.48
N GLN A 289 12.35 4.17 0.59
CA GLN A 289 11.08 4.81 0.96
C GLN A 289 10.54 5.69 -0.19
N GLY A 290 9.24 5.57 -0.48
CA GLY A 290 8.57 6.25 -1.60
C GLY A 290 8.79 5.59 -2.96
N GLN A 291 9.65 4.56 -3.07
CA GLN A 291 9.77 3.78 -4.28
C GLN A 291 8.62 2.78 -4.40
N ARG A 292 8.27 2.45 -5.63
CA ARG A 292 7.15 1.56 -5.96
C ARG A 292 7.42 0.92 -7.31
N GLY A 293 6.66 -0.14 -7.64
CA GLY A 293 6.79 -0.80 -8.93
C GLY A 293 5.79 -1.93 -9.11
N ILE A 294 5.92 -2.64 -10.21
CA ILE A 294 5.07 -3.79 -10.51
C ILE A 294 5.93 -5.04 -10.56
N VAL A 295 5.48 -6.08 -9.87
CA VAL A 295 6.07 -7.42 -9.85
C VAL A 295 5.15 -8.35 -10.62
N GLU A 296 5.66 -9.06 -11.63
CA GLU A 296 4.89 -10.01 -12.45
C GLU A 296 5.55 -11.39 -12.47
N PHE A 297 4.76 -12.43 -12.19
CA PHE A 297 5.22 -13.83 -12.18
C PHE A 297 4.08 -14.83 -12.44
N SER A 298 4.43 -16.11 -12.55
CA SER A 298 3.46 -17.20 -12.74
C SER A 298 3.92 -18.46 -12.00
N PHE A 299 2.95 -19.18 -11.44
CA PHE A 299 3.17 -20.50 -10.87
C PHE A 299 2.70 -21.65 -11.79
N ALA A 300 2.45 -21.40 -13.06
CA ALA A 300 1.90 -22.41 -13.99
C ALA A 300 2.70 -23.72 -14.02
N ASP A 301 4.03 -23.64 -13.88
CA ASP A 301 4.94 -24.79 -13.90
C ASP A 301 5.32 -25.30 -12.51
N HIS A 302 4.65 -24.81 -11.44
CA HIS A 302 4.92 -25.20 -10.06
C HIS A 302 3.84 -26.16 -9.53
N GLU A 303 4.18 -26.92 -8.51
CA GLU A 303 3.21 -27.76 -7.80
C GLU A 303 2.27 -26.91 -6.92
N PRO A 304 1.00 -27.33 -6.68
CA PRO A 304 0.18 -26.69 -5.65
C PRO A 304 0.83 -26.77 -4.28
N GLY A 305 0.70 -25.70 -3.49
CA GLY A 305 1.32 -25.64 -2.17
C GLY A 305 1.45 -24.22 -1.62
N LEU A 306 2.13 -24.11 -0.49
CA LEU A 306 2.44 -22.83 0.15
C LEU A 306 3.81 -22.32 -0.31
N TYR A 307 3.84 -21.09 -0.79
CA TYR A 307 5.05 -20.42 -1.25
C TYR A 307 5.23 -19.12 -0.47
N MET A 308 6.34 -19.02 0.25
CA MET A 308 6.64 -17.86 1.07
C MET A 308 7.12 -16.67 0.23
N PHE A 309 6.78 -15.47 0.67
CA PHE A 309 7.39 -14.22 0.25
C PHE A 309 7.53 -13.27 1.44
N HIS A 310 8.59 -12.46 1.46
CA HIS A 310 8.88 -11.65 2.65
C HIS A 310 9.93 -10.57 2.35
N ALA A 311 10.15 -9.66 3.30
CA ALA A 311 11.34 -8.84 3.31
C ALA A 311 12.60 -9.71 3.51
N HIS A 312 13.67 -9.49 2.74
CA HIS A 312 14.91 -10.24 2.93
C HIS A 312 15.75 -9.69 4.10
N GLN A 313 15.38 -8.54 4.66
CA GLN A 313 15.84 -8.14 5.99
C GLN A 313 15.18 -9.07 7.02
N SER A 314 15.98 -9.92 7.67
CA SER A 314 15.48 -10.95 8.60
C SER A 314 14.66 -10.34 9.74
N GLU A 315 15.08 -9.20 10.25
CA GLU A 315 14.37 -8.45 11.28
C GLU A 315 12.96 -8.07 10.83
N PHE A 316 12.78 -7.52 9.61
CA PHE A 316 11.47 -7.14 9.10
C PHE A 316 10.55 -8.35 8.92
N ALA A 317 11.11 -9.47 8.44
CA ALA A 317 10.38 -10.72 8.30
C ALA A 317 9.93 -11.26 9.66
N GLU A 318 10.82 -11.27 10.65
CA GLU A 318 10.56 -11.76 12.01
C GLU A 318 9.60 -10.86 12.81
N LEU A 319 9.51 -9.58 12.46
CA LEU A 319 8.62 -8.59 13.08
C LEU A 319 7.32 -8.33 12.29
N GLY A 320 7.02 -9.15 11.25
CA GLY A 320 5.69 -9.13 10.64
C GLY A 320 5.60 -9.07 9.13
N TRP A 321 6.68 -8.66 8.41
CA TRP A 321 6.71 -8.64 6.95
C TRP A 321 7.06 -10.03 6.39
N MET A 322 6.24 -11.02 6.68
CA MET A 322 6.29 -12.38 6.17
C MET A 322 4.90 -12.81 5.71
N ALA A 323 4.82 -13.48 4.57
CA ALA A 323 3.56 -13.83 3.92
C ALA A 323 3.68 -15.13 3.12
N GLN A 324 2.55 -15.68 2.69
CA GLN A 324 2.47 -16.89 1.87
C GLN A 324 1.42 -16.77 0.78
N PHE A 325 1.71 -17.34 -0.39
CA PHE A 325 0.71 -17.69 -1.38
C PHE A 325 0.29 -19.17 -1.20
N GLU A 326 -1.02 -19.41 -1.18
CA GLU A 326 -1.59 -20.74 -1.36
C GLU A 326 -1.88 -20.94 -2.86
N VAL A 327 -0.99 -21.67 -3.54
CA VAL A 327 -1.13 -22.00 -4.97
C VAL A 327 -2.02 -23.21 -5.14
N VAL A 328 -3.14 -23.06 -5.89
CA VAL A 328 -4.14 -24.11 -6.10
C VAL A 328 -4.33 -24.44 -7.57
#